data_dbee6828d77b5d952bcde5e0378b78e8
#
_entry.id   dbee6828d77b5d952bcde5e0378b78e8
#
_cell.length_a   1.000
_cell.length_b   1.000
_cell.length_c   1.000
_cell.angle_alpha   90.00
_cell.angle_beta   90.00
_cell.angle_gamma   90.00
#
_symmetry.space_group_name_H-M   'P 1'
#
loop_
_entity.id
_entity.type
_entity.pdbx_description
1 polymer ?
#
loop_
_entity_poly.entity_id
_entity_poly.type
_entity_poly.pdbx_seq_one_letter_code
_entity_poly.pdbx_strand_id
1 'polypeptide(L)'
;MNQTPSRSGVAWKVTLILIPLVTLGLLLWLRNVEVAALRQRTVSSYGTVPSFQFINQNGQPFGSAQLAGKIWIADFIYTTCPGPCPMISSRMSELQKPLEKTDVQLVSFSVDPEKDTPEVLRSYAERLQAEPGRWDFLTGPKSAIYKLSHDGFKLAVSDGSDAQGIPVHSTRMVLVDRHGQIRGYYDATEPEAVTKLLADTNHLREQPK
;
A
#
# COMPACT_ATOMS: atom_id res chain seq x y z
N MET A 1 35.50 64.23 -25.57
CA MET A 1 35.29 62.88 -26.20
C MET A 1 34.41 62.05 -25.26
N ASN A 2 33.09 62.04 -25.51
CA ASN A 2 32.12 61.25 -24.69
C ASN A 2 32.03 59.86 -25.30
N GLN A 3 32.56 58.89 -24.62
CA GLN A 3 32.33 57.48 -24.98
C GLN A 3 30.95 57.03 -24.42
N THR A 4 29.98 56.84 -25.29
CA THR A 4 28.69 56.19 -24.95
C THR A 4 28.98 54.76 -24.64
N PRO A 5 28.48 54.18 -23.50
CA PRO A 5 28.66 52.77 -23.18
C PRO A 5 27.97 51.91 -24.23
N SER A 6 28.69 50.93 -24.78
CA SER A 6 28.20 50.00 -25.78
C SER A 6 26.99 49.21 -25.24
N ARG A 7 25.82 49.39 -25.89
CA ARG A 7 24.55 48.70 -25.57
C ARG A 7 24.65 47.17 -25.62
N SER A 8 25.66 46.60 -26.27
CA SER A 8 25.90 45.15 -26.41
C SER A 8 26.31 44.46 -25.11
N GLY A 9 27.06 45.12 -24.23
CA GLY A 9 27.53 44.53 -22.97
C GLY A 9 26.46 44.39 -21.89
N VAL A 10 25.42 45.22 -21.94
CA VAL A 10 24.29 45.17 -20.99
C VAL A 10 23.34 44.06 -21.42
N ALA A 11 23.01 43.92 -22.69
CA ALA A 11 22.14 42.87 -23.23
C ALA A 11 22.65 41.48 -22.90
N TRP A 12 23.95 41.22 -23.08
CA TRP A 12 24.59 39.94 -22.74
C TRP A 12 24.48 39.58 -21.26
N LYS A 13 24.70 40.52 -20.34
CA LYS A 13 24.58 40.31 -18.89
C LYS A 13 23.12 40.00 -18.48
N VAL A 14 22.15 40.66 -19.07
CA VAL A 14 20.73 40.44 -18.86
C VAL A 14 20.33 39.03 -19.32
N THR A 15 20.81 38.59 -20.48
CA THR A 15 20.52 37.25 -21.01
C THR A 15 21.11 36.15 -20.13
N LEU A 16 22.31 36.34 -19.60
CA LEU A 16 22.96 35.37 -18.70
C LEU A 16 22.22 35.17 -17.38
N ILE A 17 21.49 36.18 -16.92
CA ILE A 17 20.70 36.09 -15.68
C ILE A 17 19.26 35.59 -15.97
N LEU A 18 18.66 36.05 -17.06
CA LEU A 18 17.28 35.73 -17.42
C LEU A 18 17.10 34.25 -17.80
N ILE A 19 18.03 33.66 -18.56
CA ILE A 19 17.91 32.25 -18.99
C ILE A 19 17.85 31.29 -17.79
N PRO A 20 18.79 31.35 -16.80
CA PRO A 20 18.70 30.46 -15.65
C PRO A 20 17.46 30.71 -14.77
N LEU A 21 16.99 31.94 -14.66
CA LEU A 21 15.75 32.24 -13.92
C LEU A 21 14.51 31.68 -14.60
N VAL A 22 14.41 31.80 -15.93
CA VAL A 22 13.30 31.24 -16.72
C VAL A 22 13.35 29.71 -16.70
N THR A 23 14.54 29.11 -16.84
CA THR A 23 14.68 27.64 -16.76
C THR A 23 14.31 27.09 -15.36
N LEU A 24 14.77 27.78 -14.30
CA LEU A 24 14.39 27.42 -12.93
C LEU A 24 12.87 27.57 -12.70
N GLY A 25 12.28 28.66 -13.16
CA GLY A 25 10.84 28.89 -13.09
C GLY A 25 10.04 27.80 -13.83
N LEU A 26 10.49 27.42 -15.03
CA LEU A 26 9.89 26.35 -15.82
C LEU A 26 10.00 25.00 -15.12
N LEU A 27 11.18 24.67 -14.57
CA LEU A 27 11.38 23.42 -13.82
C LEU A 27 10.51 23.35 -12.57
N LEU A 28 10.39 24.45 -11.82
CA LEU A 28 9.51 24.53 -10.65
C LEU A 28 8.03 24.41 -11.05
N TRP A 29 7.64 25.03 -12.15
CA TRP A 29 6.28 24.95 -12.69
C TRP A 29 5.95 23.51 -13.15
N LEU A 30 6.84 22.87 -13.92
CA LEU A 30 6.68 21.47 -14.35
C LEU A 30 6.55 20.53 -13.15
N ARG A 31 7.41 20.70 -12.13
CA ARG A 31 7.32 19.93 -10.88
C ARG A 31 5.98 20.16 -10.16
N ASN A 32 5.48 21.39 -10.12
CA ASN A 32 4.19 21.69 -9.51
C ASN A 32 3.01 21.08 -10.29
N VAL A 33 3.07 21.09 -11.62
CA VAL A 33 2.06 20.45 -12.48
C VAL A 33 2.05 18.93 -12.26
N GLU A 34 3.21 18.30 -12.19
CA GLU A 34 3.34 16.86 -11.93
C GLU A 34 2.81 16.48 -10.53
N VAL A 35 3.14 17.27 -9.51
CA VAL A 35 2.62 17.10 -8.14
C VAL A 35 1.09 17.36 -8.09
N ALA A 36 0.60 18.34 -8.83
CA ALA A 36 -0.85 18.63 -8.90
C ALA A 36 -1.61 17.50 -9.62
N ALA A 37 -1.05 16.93 -10.68
CA ALA A 37 -1.63 15.80 -11.40
C ALA A 37 -1.68 14.53 -10.50
N LEU A 38 -0.67 14.32 -9.67
CA LEU A 38 -0.66 13.25 -8.66
C LEU A 38 -1.72 13.49 -7.57
N ARG A 39 -1.94 14.75 -7.16
CA ARG A 39 -2.98 15.13 -6.19
C ARG A 39 -4.42 14.99 -6.73
N GLN A 40 -4.62 15.12 -8.04
CA GLN A 40 -5.93 14.97 -8.69
C GLN A 40 -6.27 13.51 -9.03
N ARG A 41 -5.38 12.53 -8.73
CA ARG A 41 -5.75 11.12 -8.84
C ARG A 41 -6.89 10.84 -7.86
N THR A 42 -8.11 10.80 -8.40
CA THR A 42 -9.23 10.18 -7.68
C THR A 42 -8.93 8.70 -7.55
N VAL A 43 -8.53 8.27 -6.36
CA VAL A 43 -8.34 6.85 -6.08
C VAL A 43 -9.69 6.16 -6.27
N SER A 44 -9.78 5.29 -7.26
CA SER A 44 -11.04 4.61 -7.63
C SER A 44 -11.65 3.88 -6.44
N SER A 45 -12.96 3.67 -6.45
CA SER A 45 -13.63 2.80 -5.48
C SER A 45 -14.02 1.49 -6.17
N TYR A 46 -13.60 0.38 -5.58
CA TYR A 46 -13.83 -0.97 -6.11
C TYR A 46 -14.85 -1.77 -5.29
N GLY A 47 -15.46 -1.14 -4.30
CA GLY A 47 -16.45 -1.74 -3.40
C GLY A 47 -16.05 -1.61 -1.94
N THR A 48 -16.93 -2.06 -1.05
CA THR A 48 -16.74 -1.99 0.40
C THR A 48 -16.43 -3.37 0.95
N VAL A 49 -15.43 -3.48 1.81
CA VAL A 49 -15.12 -4.71 2.53
C VAL A 49 -16.24 -4.99 3.53
N PRO A 50 -16.91 -6.15 3.48
CA PRO A 50 -17.92 -6.50 4.46
C PRO A 50 -17.33 -6.66 5.87
N SER A 51 -18.15 -6.54 6.89
CA SER A 51 -17.73 -6.76 8.26
C SER A 51 -17.22 -8.18 8.45
N PHE A 52 -16.12 -8.31 9.20
CA PHE A 52 -15.51 -9.59 9.54
C PHE A 52 -15.00 -9.57 10.98
N GLN A 53 -14.84 -10.77 11.55
CA GLN A 53 -14.18 -10.99 12.84
C GLN A 53 -13.42 -12.32 12.80
N PHE A 54 -12.14 -12.27 13.12
CA PHE A 54 -11.22 -13.40 13.16
C PHE A 54 -10.40 -13.37 14.45
N ILE A 55 -9.33 -14.15 14.51
CA ILE A 55 -8.40 -14.21 15.62
C ILE A 55 -7.02 -13.78 15.11
N ASN A 56 -6.35 -12.89 15.83
CA ASN A 56 -5.01 -12.47 15.45
C ASN A 56 -3.92 -13.42 16.00
N GLN A 57 -2.67 -13.16 15.64
CA GLN A 57 -1.49 -13.92 16.08
C GLN A 57 -1.31 -14.00 17.61
N ASN A 58 -2.01 -13.17 18.38
CA ASN A 58 -1.98 -13.19 19.84
C ASN A 58 -3.17 -13.98 20.45
N GLY A 59 -3.99 -14.63 19.62
CA GLY A 59 -5.17 -15.35 20.05
C GLY A 59 -6.32 -14.42 20.43
N GLN A 60 -6.28 -13.13 20.05
CA GLN A 60 -7.30 -12.14 20.41
C GLN A 60 -8.27 -11.91 19.24
N PRO A 61 -9.56 -11.64 19.53
CA PRO A 61 -10.52 -11.22 18.51
C PRO A 61 -10.07 -9.95 17.80
N PHE A 62 -10.05 -9.97 16.48
CA PHE A 62 -9.70 -8.84 15.62
C PHE A 62 -10.60 -8.81 14.37
N GLY A 63 -11.07 -7.65 14.01
CA GLY A 63 -11.93 -7.50 12.82
C GLY A 63 -12.17 -6.07 12.40
N SER A 64 -13.25 -5.85 11.68
CA SER A 64 -13.61 -4.53 11.12
C SER A 64 -13.73 -3.43 12.17
N ALA A 65 -14.09 -3.77 13.42
CA ALA A 65 -14.22 -2.78 14.50
C ALA A 65 -12.88 -2.14 14.87
N GLN A 66 -11.77 -2.90 14.86
CA GLN A 66 -10.42 -2.40 15.14
C GLN A 66 -9.85 -1.54 14.01
N LEU A 67 -10.41 -1.69 12.79
CA LEU A 67 -10.00 -0.97 11.58
C LEU A 67 -10.93 0.22 11.26
N ALA A 68 -12.01 0.39 12.00
CA ALA A 68 -12.95 1.48 11.77
C ALA A 68 -12.27 2.85 11.86
N GLY A 69 -12.48 3.70 10.84
CA GLY A 69 -11.88 5.02 10.75
C GLY A 69 -10.39 5.07 10.43
N LYS A 70 -9.75 3.91 10.17
CA LYS A 70 -8.35 3.81 9.78
C LYS A 70 -8.20 3.46 8.30
N ILE A 71 -7.09 3.90 7.71
CA ILE A 71 -6.62 3.38 6.43
C ILE A 71 -5.84 2.10 6.73
N TRP A 72 -6.02 1.09 5.91
CA TRP A 72 -5.31 -0.17 6.09
C TRP A 72 -4.99 -0.87 4.78
N ILE A 73 -3.99 -1.72 4.81
CA ILE A 73 -3.50 -2.48 3.67
C ILE A 73 -3.62 -3.95 4.01
N ALA A 74 -4.28 -4.70 3.12
CA ALA A 74 -4.54 -6.12 3.28
C ALA A 74 -3.76 -6.96 2.27
N ASP A 75 -3.39 -8.17 2.67
CA ASP A 75 -2.95 -9.25 1.79
C ASP A 75 -3.46 -10.61 2.26
N PHE A 76 -3.33 -11.61 1.40
CA PHE A 76 -3.73 -13.00 1.68
C PHE A 76 -2.53 -13.92 1.50
N ILE A 77 -2.13 -14.60 2.58
CA ILE A 77 -0.91 -15.42 2.63
C ILE A 77 -1.19 -16.78 3.26
N TYR A 78 -0.21 -17.67 3.23
CA TYR A 78 -0.08 -18.78 4.16
C TYR A 78 1.39 -19.04 4.45
N THR A 79 1.70 -19.49 5.68
CA THR A 79 3.09 -19.47 6.21
C THR A 79 4.00 -20.48 5.57
N THR A 80 3.44 -21.58 5.01
CA THR A 80 4.19 -22.67 4.35
C THR A 80 4.24 -22.54 2.83
N CYS A 81 3.91 -21.38 2.28
CA CYS A 81 3.89 -21.12 0.84
C CYS A 81 5.30 -21.27 0.22
N PRO A 82 5.48 -22.16 -0.76
CA PRO A 82 6.77 -22.30 -1.47
C PRO A 82 6.94 -21.26 -2.59
N GLY A 83 5.92 -20.44 -2.83
CA GLY A 83 5.83 -19.53 -3.97
C GLY A 83 5.91 -18.05 -3.57
N PRO A 84 4.94 -17.20 -3.97
CA PRO A 84 5.05 -15.75 -3.88
C PRO A 84 4.83 -15.17 -2.47
N CYS A 85 4.29 -15.90 -1.48
CA CYS A 85 4.00 -15.34 -0.15
C CYS A 85 5.21 -14.71 0.54
N PRO A 86 6.42 -15.29 0.52
CA PRO A 86 7.59 -14.65 1.12
C PRO A 86 7.88 -13.28 0.51
N MET A 87 7.68 -13.12 -0.80
CA MET A 87 7.85 -11.85 -1.49
C MET A 87 6.76 -10.85 -1.10
N ILE A 88 5.48 -11.27 -1.07
CA ILE A 88 4.36 -10.42 -0.65
C ILE A 88 4.59 -9.93 0.78
N SER A 89 4.92 -10.83 1.69
CA SER A 89 5.22 -10.49 3.09
C SER A 89 6.44 -9.57 3.23
N SER A 90 7.47 -9.74 2.37
CA SER A 90 8.59 -8.80 2.29
C SER A 90 8.13 -7.40 1.86
N ARG A 91 7.26 -7.31 0.84
CA ARG A 91 6.66 -6.04 0.40
C ARG A 91 5.83 -5.38 1.50
N MET A 92 5.04 -6.17 2.23
CA MET A 92 4.31 -5.67 3.40
C MET A 92 5.26 -5.17 4.50
N SER A 93 6.36 -5.87 4.75
CA SER A 93 7.39 -5.42 5.70
C SER A 93 8.04 -4.10 5.28
N GLU A 94 8.30 -3.89 3.98
CA GLU A 94 8.84 -2.64 3.44
C GLU A 94 7.93 -1.42 3.71
N LEU A 95 6.61 -1.63 3.88
CA LEU A 95 5.66 -0.57 4.19
C LEU A 95 5.77 -0.05 5.64
N GLN A 96 6.26 -0.85 6.58
CA GLN A 96 6.24 -0.49 8.01
C GLN A 96 6.99 0.81 8.28
N LYS A 97 8.22 0.93 7.79
CA LYS A 97 9.08 2.09 8.06
C LYS A 97 8.53 3.41 7.47
N PRO A 98 8.09 3.48 6.19
CA PRO A 98 7.44 4.69 5.68
C PRO A 98 6.16 5.09 6.42
N LEU A 99 5.46 4.11 7.02
CA LEU A 99 4.20 4.30 7.71
C LEU A 99 4.33 4.42 9.24
N GLU A 100 5.55 4.38 9.82
CA GLU A 100 5.77 4.31 11.29
C GLU A 100 5.11 5.45 12.09
N LYS A 101 5.00 6.65 11.48
CA LYS A 101 4.40 7.84 12.10
C LYS A 101 2.95 8.08 11.67
N THR A 102 2.24 7.02 11.31
CA THR A 102 0.87 7.09 10.80
C THR A 102 -0.05 6.16 11.57
N ASP A 103 -1.36 6.30 11.35
CA ASP A 103 -2.42 5.42 11.86
C ASP A 103 -2.78 4.28 10.90
N VAL A 104 -2.02 4.12 9.80
CA VAL A 104 -2.23 3.06 8.80
C VAL A 104 -1.92 1.69 9.40
N GLN A 105 -2.84 0.74 9.20
CA GLN A 105 -2.71 -0.64 9.68
C GLN A 105 -2.34 -1.57 8.53
N LEU A 106 -1.63 -2.64 8.85
CA LEU A 106 -1.33 -3.76 7.94
C LEU A 106 -2.06 -5.00 8.45
N VAL A 107 -2.69 -5.76 7.55
CA VAL A 107 -3.48 -6.93 7.91
C VAL A 107 -3.24 -8.04 6.91
N SER A 108 -2.68 -9.15 7.37
CA SER A 108 -2.46 -10.36 6.58
C SER A 108 -3.46 -11.45 6.97
N PHE A 109 -4.25 -11.93 6.02
CA PHE A 109 -5.20 -13.02 6.23
C PHE A 109 -4.57 -14.34 5.80
N SER A 110 -4.55 -15.35 6.72
CA SER A 110 -4.12 -16.69 6.34
C SER A 110 -5.21 -17.42 5.56
N VAL A 111 -4.85 -18.00 4.43
CA VAL A 111 -5.74 -18.86 3.61
C VAL A 111 -5.58 -20.36 3.94
N ASP A 112 -4.67 -20.73 4.84
CA ASP A 112 -4.50 -22.10 5.34
C ASP A 112 -4.63 -22.15 6.89
N PRO A 113 -5.82 -21.79 7.45
CA PRO A 113 -6.00 -21.69 8.88
C PRO A 113 -5.87 -23.02 9.65
N GLU A 114 -5.85 -24.14 8.95
CA GLU A 114 -5.63 -25.47 9.54
C GLU A 114 -4.17 -25.63 10.00
N LYS A 115 -3.23 -25.01 9.27
CA LYS A 115 -1.80 -24.99 9.62
C LYS A 115 -1.39 -23.70 10.32
N ASP A 116 -1.96 -22.58 9.93
CA ASP A 116 -1.62 -21.24 10.41
C ASP A 116 -2.40 -20.92 11.69
N THR A 117 -2.07 -21.61 12.79
CA THR A 117 -2.60 -21.29 14.13
C THR A 117 -2.07 -19.92 14.60
N PRO A 118 -2.67 -19.30 15.62
CA PRO A 118 -2.15 -18.05 16.19
C PRO A 118 -0.65 -18.12 16.55
N GLU A 119 -0.19 -19.24 17.09
CA GLU A 119 1.21 -19.46 17.47
C GLU A 119 2.13 -19.49 16.24
N VAL A 120 1.70 -20.15 15.16
CA VAL A 120 2.44 -20.21 13.89
C VAL A 120 2.51 -18.81 13.28
N LEU A 121 1.38 -18.09 13.25
CA LEU A 121 1.32 -16.70 12.76
C LEU A 121 2.17 -15.75 13.59
N ARG A 122 2.25 -15.93 14.91
CA ARG A 122 3.14 -15.15 15.78
C ARG A 122 4.59 -15.34 15.40
N SER A 123 5.03 -16.60 15.25
CA SER A 123 6.39 -16.91 14.83
C SER A 123 6.69 -16.38 13.42
N TYR A 124 5.69 -16.34 12.54
CA TYR A 124 5.82 -15.76 11.21
C TYR A 124 5.97 -14.23 11.29
N ALA A 125 5.15 -13.56 12.08
CA ALA A 125 5.21 -12.12 12.33
C ALA A 125 6.58 -11.70 12.91
N GLU A 126 7.12 -12.46 13.88
CA GLU A 126 8.43 -12.22 14.46
C GLU A 126 9.55 -12.30 13.41
N ARG A 127 9.53 -13.30 12.52
CA ARG A 127 10.51 -13.42 11.41
C ARG A 127 10.47 -12.24 10.45
N LEU A 128 9.28 -11.66 10.24
CA LEU A 128 9.06 -10.48 9.40
C LEU A 128 9.31 -9.16 10.14
N GLN A 129 9.65 -9.22 11.42
CA GLN A 129 9.80 -8.04 12.29
C GLN A 129 8.54 -7.17 12.26
N ALA A 130 7.36 -7.82 12.28
CA ALA A 130 6.08 -7.13 12.29
C ALA A 130 5.92 -6.30 13.56
N GLU A 131 5.64 -5.00 13.40
CA GLU A 131 5.46 -4.06 14.50
C GLU A 131 4.14 -4.36 15.23
N PRO A 132 4.17 -4.67 16.54
CA PRO A 132 2.96 -4.95 17.30
C PRO A 132 1.98 -3.77 17.28
N GLY A 133 0.69 -4.08 17.05
CA GLY A 133 -0.37 -3.08 16.96
C GLY A 133 -0.42 -2.31 15.65
N ARG A 134 0.50 -2.57 14.72
CA ARG A 134 0.50 -2.05 13.35
C ARG A 134 0.20 -3.13 12.31
N TRP A 135 0.80 -4.30 12.47
CA TRP A 135 0.62 -5.40 11.55
C TRP A 135 0.06 -6.63 12.24
N ASP A 136 -1.19 -6.96 11.92
CA ASP A 136 -1.90 -8.11 12.46
C ASP A 136 -2.02 -9.22 11.41
N PHE A 137 -1.81 -10.45 11.86
CA PHE A 137 -1.97 -11.67 11.08
C PHE A 137 -3.20 -12.42 11.57
N LEU A 138 -4.15 -12.68 10.69
CA LEU A 138 -5.47 -13.17 11.06
C LEU A 138 -5.68 -14.59 10.56
N THR A 139 -6.28 -15.42 11.43
CA THR A 139 -6.73 -16.77 11.14
C THR A 139 -8.16 -16.97 11.66
N GLY A 140 -8.86 -17.98 11.14
CA GLY A 140 -10.23 -18.26 11.53
C GLY A 140 -10.89 -19.33 10.67
N PRO A 141 -12.22 -19.46 10.64
CA PRO A 141 -12.90 -20.45 9.81
C PRO A 141 -12.55 -20.27 8.33
N LYS A 142 -12.01 -21.30 7.69
CA LYS A 142 -11.53 -21.29 6.29
C LYS A 142 -12.59 -20.76 5.32
N SER A 143 -13.83 -21.23 5.44
CA SER A 143 -14.95 -20.78 4.61
C SER A 143 -15.24 -19.28 4.75
N ALA A 144 -15.07 -18.71 5.96
CA ALA A 144 -15.29 -17.30 6.21
C ALA A 144 -14.15 -16.45 5.59
N ILE A 145 -12.91 -16.89 5.67
CA ILE A 145 -11.75 -16.23 5.05
C ILE A 145 -11.90 -16.24 3.53
N TYR A 146 -12.26 -17.37 2.93
CA TYR A 146 -12.46 -17.48 1.49
C TYR A 146 -13.62 -16.63 1.00
N LYS A 147 -14.74 -16.64 1.74
CA LYS A 147 -15.86 -15.75 1.43
C LYS A 147 -15.46 -14.28 1.50
N LEU A 148 -14.69 -13.88 2.51
CA LEU A 148 -14.18 -12.51 2.63
C LEU A 148 -13.27 -12.16 1.46
N SER A 149 -12.35 -13.04 1.08
CA SER A 149 -11.46 -12.83 -0.06
C SER A 149 -12.23 -12.66 -1.37
N HIS A 150 -13.17 -13.57 -1.66
CA HIS A 150 -13.91 -13.57 -2.92
C HIS A 150 -14.96 -12.45 -2.96
N ASP A 151 -15.87 -12.42 -1.98
CA ASP A 151 -17.00 -11.49 -1.99
C ASP A 151 -16.62 -10.08 -1.53
N GLY A 152 -15.70 -9.99 -0.56
CA GLY A 152 -15.24 -8.75 0.01
C GLY A 152 -14.15 -8.08 -0.82
N PHE A 153 -13.03 -8.78 -0.98
CA PHE A 153 -11.86 -8.23 -1.65
C PHE A 153 -11.82 -8.45 -3.16
N LYS A 154 -12.75 -9.20 -3.74
CA LYS A 154 -12.79 -9.53 -5.17
C LYS A 154 -11.49 -10.21 -5.65
N LEU A 155 -10.87 -10.99 -4.79
CA LEU A 155 -9.64 -11.72 -5.08
C LEU A 155 -9.96 -13.20 -5.31
N ALA A 156 -9.28 -13.79 -6.30
CA ALA A 156 -9.34 -15.22 -6.54
C ALA A 156 -8.48 -15.94 -5.50
N VAL A 157 -9.12 -16.39 -4.42
CA VAL A 157 -8.56 -17.35 -3.47
C VAL A 157 -9.49 -18.55 -3.49
N SER A 158 -8.97 -19.73 -3.76
CA SER A 158 -9.80 -20.94 -3.86
C SER A 158 -9.10 -22.14 -3.22
N ASP A 159 -9.91 -23.10 -2.75
CA ASP A 159 -9.48 -24.46 -2.40
C ASP A 159 -9.00 -25.29 -3.61
N GLY A 160 -9.25 -24.77 -4.82
CA GLY A 160 -8.71 -25.35 -6.04
C GLY A 160 -7.20 -25.28 -5.96
N SER A 161 -6.60 -26.39 -5.55
CA SER A 161 -5.17 -26.58 -5.69
C SER A 161 -4.80 -26.41 -7.16
N ASP A 162 -3.67 -25.72 -7.42
CA ASP A 162 -2.98 -25.90 -8.69
C ASP A 162 -2.67 -27.41 -8.91
N ALA A 163 -2.07 -27.74 -10.04
CA ALA A 163 -1.70 -29.12 -10.35
C ALA A 163 -0.79 -29.78 -9.26
N GLN A 164 -0.28 -29.02 -8.30
CA GLN A 164 0.59 -29.42 -7.19
C GLN A 164 -0.13 -29.48 -5.83
N GLY A 165 -1.44 -29.22 -5.75
CA GLY A 165 -2.17 -29.22 -4.50
C GLY A 165 -1.99 -27.95 -3.65
N ILE A 166 -1.49 -26.88 -4.23
CA ILE A 166 -1.20 -25.60 -3.55
C ILE A 166 -2.43 -24.71 -3.60
N PRO A 167 -2.90 -24.13 -2.46
CA PRO A 167 -4.01 -23.19 -2.47
C PRO A 167 -3.75 -22.01 -3.41
N VAL A 168 -4.70 -21.71 -4.29
CA VAL A 168 -4.62 -20.52 -5.15
C VAL A 168 -4.82 -19.28 -4.28
N HIS A 169 -3.84 -18.40 -4.26
CA HIS A 169 -3.91 -17.13 -3.53
C HIS A 169 -3.49 -15.96 -4.42
N SER A 170 -3.95 -14.77 -4.05
CA SER A 170 -3.66 -13.54 -4.78
C SER A 170 -2.26 -13.01 -4.44
N THR A 171 -1.56 -12.45 -5.42
CA THR A 171 -0.31 -11.71 -5.23
C THR A 171 -0.54 -10.23 -4.88
N ARG A 172 -1.79 -9.83 -4.62
CA ARG A 172 -2.17 -8.42 -4.48
C ARG A 172 -2.19 -7.95 -3.05
N MET A 173 -1.59 -6.78 -2.84
CA MET A 173 -1.84 -5.92 -1.68
C MET A 173 -3.04 -5.02 -2.00
N VAL A 174 -3.96 -4.85 -1.05
CA VAL A 174 -5.21 -4.11 -1.23
C VAL A 174 -5.26 -2.93 -0.28
N LEU A 175 -5.41 -1.73 -0.81
CA LEU A 175 -5.58 -0.50 -0.03
C LEU A 175 -7.05 -0.26 0.30
N VAL A 176 -7.35 -0.09 1.57
CA VAL A 176 -8.71 0.20 2.08
C VAL A 176 -8.70 1.51 2.85
N ASP A 177 -9.70 2.35 2.62
CA ASP A 177 -9.83 3.65 3.27
C ASP A 177 -10.55 3.58 4.63
N ARG A 178 -10.73 4.75 5.26
CA ARG A 178 -11.37 4.90 6.58
C ARG A 178 -12.85 4.46 6.62
N HIS A 179 -13.49 4.38 5.46
CA HIS A 179 -14.89 3.96 5.29
C HIS A 179 -15.01 2.48 4.91
N GLY A 180 -13.88 1.74 4.90
CA GLY A 180 -13.84 0.34 4.48
C GLY A 180 -13.98 0.15 2.98
N GLN A 181 -13.78 1.20 2.16
CA GLN A 181 -13.83 1.09 0.71
C GLN A 181 -12.48 0.69 0.15
N ILE A 182 -12.47 -0.27 -0.77
CA ILE A 182 -11.29 -0.68 -1.51
C ILE A 182 -10.93 0.43 -2.49
N ARG A 183 -9.70 0.92 -2.39
CA ARG A 183 -9.21 2.06 -3.15
C ARG A 183 -8.18 1.67 -4.20
N GLY A 184 -7.55 0.51 -4.09
CA GLY A 184 -6.58 0.02 -5.05
C GLY A 184 -6.12 -1.40 -4.80
N TYR A 185 -5.63 -2.01 -5.89
CA TYR A 185 -4.97 -3.31 -5.89
C TYR A 185 -3.57 -3.13 -6.46
N TYR A 186 -2.56 -3.66 -5.77
CA TYR A 186 -1.15 -3.51 -6.12
C TYR A 186 -0.52 -4.89 -6.17
N ASP A 187 -0.08 -5.30 -7.34
CA ASP A 187 0.56 -6.61 -7.50
C ASP A 187 1.96 -6.58 -6.91
N ALA A 188 2.20 -7.36 -5.86
CA ALA A 188 3.49 -7.39 -5.17
C ALA A 188 4.64 -7.89 -6.06
N THR A 189 4.35 -8.52 -7.20
CA THR A 189 5.36 -8.94 -8.17
C THR A 189 5.92 -7.77 -9.00
N GLU A 190 5.19 -6.65 -9.05
CA GLU A 190 5.62 -5.45 -9.77
C GLU A 190 6.64 -4.66 -8.92
N PRO A 191 7.79 -4.24 -9.52
CA PRO A 191 8.82 -3.49 -8.78
C PRO A 191 8.32 -2.18 -8.15
N GLU A 192 7.35 -1.53 -8.78
CA GLU A 192 6.82 -0.23 -8.34
C GLU A 192 5.59 -0.34 -7.40
N ALA A 193 5.14 -1.57 -7.08
CA ALA A 193 3.92 -1.79 -6.30
C ALA A 193 3.92 -1.03 -4.96
N VAL A 194 4.99 -1.14 -4.19
CA VAL A 194 5.15 -0.46 -2.89
C VAL A 194 5.13 1.06 -3.05
N THR A 195 5.83 1.59 -4.06
CA THR A 195 5.89 3.05 -4.31
C THR A 195 4.51 3.60 -4.67
N LYS A 196 3.78 2.93 -5.57
CA LYS A 196 2.43 3.32 -5.96
C LYS A 196 1.47 3.24 -4.77
N LEU A 197 1.51 2.15 -4.01
CA LEU A 197 0.70 1.93 -2.82
C LEU A 197 0.93 3.03 -1.76
N LEU A 198 2.18 3.37 -1.49
CA LEU A 198 2.53 4.44 -0.54
C LEU A 198 2.04 5.81 -1.02
N ALA A 199 2.16 6.11 -2.32
CA ALA A 199 1.67 7.37 -2.90
C ALA A 199 0.15 7.50 -2.73
N ASP A 200 -0.61 6.46 -3.04
CA ASP A 200 -2.07 6.45 -2.92
C ASP A 200 -2.51 6.44 -1.44
N THR A 201 -1.78 5.74 -0.56
CA THR A 201 -2.00 5.77 0.90
C THR A 201 -1.81 7.19 1.46
N ASN A 202 -0.75 7.89 1.08
CA ASN A 202 -0.51 9.26 1.51
C ASN A 202 -1.58 10.22 0.98
N HIS A 203 -2.01 10.04 -0.25
CA HIS A 203 -3.12 10.81 -0.80
C HIS A 203 -4.42 10.65 0.01
N LEU A 204 -4.78 9.40 0.40
CA LEU A 204 -5.94 9.14 1.26
C LEU A 204 -5.81 9.76 2.66
N ARG A 205 -4.59 9.83 3.20
CA ARG A 205 -4.32 10.43 4.52
C ARG A 205 -4.49 11.95 4.52
N GLU A 206 -4.21 12.60 3.39
CA GLU A 206 -4.38 14.05 3.21
C GLU A 206 -5.84 14.47 3.01
N GLN A 207 -6.74 13.53 2.69
CA GLN A 207 -8.17 13.81 2.57
C GLN A 207 -8.78 14.07 3.96
N PRO A 208 -9.71 15.03 4.09
CA PRO A 208 -10.43 15.25 5.34
C PRO A 208 -11.14 13.97 5.79
N LYS A 209 -11.19 13.78 7.13
CA LYS A 209 -11.87 12.63 7.76
C LYS A 209 -13.36 12.73 7.59
#